data_008f9adb06557e35bb8a14d9e99e82e9
#
_entry.id   008f9adb06557e35bb8a14d9e99e82e9
#
_cell.length_a   1.000
_cell.length_b   1.000
_cell.length_c   1.000
_cell.angle_alpha   90.00
_cell.angle_beta   90.00
_cell.angle_gamma   90.00
#
_symmetry.space_group_name_H-M   'P 1'
#
loop_
_entity.id
_entity.type
_entity.pdbx_description
1 polymer ?
#
loop_
_entity_poly.entity_id
_entity_poly.type
_entity_poly.pdbx_seq_one_letter_code
_entity_poly.pdbx_strand_id
1 'polypeptide(L)'
;NSGSNIGAIIAPLTVPFIAREWGWRSAFLITGAIGLIWLIFWFWLYEIPKRQKRLSKEEFDYIHSDSDGLVAVADAQDAPKRISWGRLLGYKQTWAFAVGKFLTDGVWWFYLFWLPKFLTAEFGLVQAEIALPVALVYVIASIGSVFGGWLPMKLIKGGAPVFKARKNSMLIYAFGAVPVIAAQLLGDSSMWFAVLIIGLAAAAHQAWSANIFTTVSDMFPKAAVASVTGIGGMAGGLGGILIAKTAGLLFDHYKALGHIQTGYQIVFFVCGGSYLLAWLIMHFLIPKMRPINI
;
A
#
# COMPACT_ATOMS: atom_id res chain seq x y z
N ASN A 1 -5.97 5.09 2.17
CA ASN A 1 -5.44 4.72 0.83
C ASN A 1 -6.18 5.38 -0.33
N SER A 2 -7.53 5.55 -0.26
CA SER A 2 -8.31 6.09 -1.40
C SER A 2 -7.85 7.48 -1.84
N GLY A 3 -7.50 8.37 -0.91
CA GLY A 3 -7.02 9.73 -1.24
C GLY A 3 -5.69 9.72 -2.03
N SER A 4 -4.74 8.85 -1.69
CA SER A 4 -3.48 8.73 -2.42
C SER A 4 -3.68 8.18 -3.83
N ASN A 5 -4.67 7.30 -4.02
CA ASN A 5 -4.99 6.76 -5.33
C ASN A 5 -5.59 7.83 -6.28
N ILE A 6 -6.33 8.81 -5.76
CA ILE A 6 -6.82 9.94 -6.58
C ILE A 6 -5.63 10.67 -7.21
N GLY A 7 -4.58 10.95 -6.45
CA GLY A 7 -3.35 11.52 -6.99
C GLY A 7 -2.69 10.63 -8.05
N ALA A 8 -2.65 9.31 -7.81
CA ALA A 8 -2.09 8.35 -8.76
C ALA A 8 -2.90 8.21 -10.06
N ILE A 9 -4.21 8.53 -10.03
CA ILE A 9 -5.07 8.58 -11.22
C ILE A 9 -4.86 9.89 -11.99
N ILE A 10 -4.84 11.02 -11.26
CA ILE A 10 -4.78 12.35 -11.88
C ILE A 10 -3.39 12.63 -12.48
N ALA A 11 -2.31 12.22 -11.79
CA ALA A 11 -0.95 12.55 -12.21
C ALA A 11 -0.61 12.04 -13.63
N PRO A 12 -0.84 10.78 -14.02
CA PRO A 12 -0.55 10.33 -15.39
C PRO A 12 -1.39 11.00 -16.45
N LEU A 13 -2.56 11.54 -16.12
CA LEU A 13 -3.44 12.25 -17.05
C LEU A 13 -3.03 13.72 -17.23
N THR A 14 -2.47 14.35 -16.20
CA THR A 14 -2.21 15.81 -16.20
C THR A 14 -0.73 16.15 -16.36
N VAL A 15 0.18 15.41 -15.69
CA VAL A 15 1.61 15.72 -15.69
C VAL A 15 2.25 15.65 -17.08
N PRO A 16 1.96 14.66 -17.94
CA PRO A 16 2.49 14.62 -19.31
C PRO A 16 2.05 15.84 -20.15
N PHE A 17 0.78 16.27 -19.99
CA PHE A 17 0.27 17.47 -20.67
C PHE A 17 1.01 18.73 -20.21
N ILE A 18 1.15 18.93 -18.89
CA ILE A 18 1.89 20.07 -18.34
C ILE A 18 3.34 20.06 -18.82
N ALA A 19 3.99 18.89 -18.80
CA ALA A 19 5.38 18.75 -19.22
C ALA A 19 5.57 19.06 -20.72
N ARG A 20 4.60 18.70 -21.55
CA ARG A 20 4.63 18.98 -22.99
C ARG A 20 4.45 20.46 -23.30
N GLU A 21 3.47 21.13 -22.67
CA GLU A 21 3.13 22.53 -22.98
C GLU A 21 4.08 23.54 -22.30
N TRP A 22 4.52 23.25 -21.07
CA TRP A 22 5.31 24.20 -20.25
C TRP A 22 6.64 23.64 -19.76
N GLY A 23 7.04 22.47 -20.24
CA GLY A 23 8.28 21.81 -19.85
C GLY A 23 8.20 21.08 -18.51
N TRP A 24 9.10 20.13 -18.30
CA TRP A 24 9.12 19.25 -17.12
C TRP A 24 9.28 19.99 -15.79
N ARG A 25 9.98 21.15 -15.78
CA ARG A 25 10.15 21.97 -14.57
C ARG A 25 8.81 22.50 -14.06
N SER A 26 7.94 22.94 -14.98
CA SER A 26 6.61 23.44 -14.64
C SER A 26 5.73 22.35 -14.02
N ALA A 27 5.89 21.09 -14.44
CA ALA A 27 5.17 19.99 -13.84
C ALA A 27 5.51 19.84 -12.34
N PHE A 28 6.78 19.94 -11.96
CA PHE A 28 7.19 19.92 -10.55
C PHE A 28 6.71 21.15 -9.77
N LEU A 29 6.81 22.33 -10.35
CA LEU A 29 6.36 23.57 -9.68
C LEU A 29 4.86 23.58 -9.44
N ILE A 30 4.05 23.18 -10.43
CA ILE A 30 2.59 23.15 -10.31
C ILE A 30 2.15 22.09 -9.30
N THR A 31 2.69 20.88 -9.36
CA THR A 31 2.35 19.81 -8.40
C THR A 31 2.80 20.16 -6.98
N GLY A 32 3.97 20.80 -6.82
CA GLY A 32 4.43 21.31 -5.53
C GLY A 32 3.53 22.43 -4.99
N ALA A 33 3.09 23.37 -5.85
CA ALA A 33 2.18 24.44 -5.46
C ALA A 33 0.83 23.91 -4.95
N ILE A 34 0.29 22.84 -5.57
CA ILE A 34 -0.93 22.19 -5.08
C ILE A 34 -0.74 21.68 -3.64
N GLY A 35 0.44 21.11 -3.33
CA GLY A 35 0.78 20.69 -1.96
C GLY A 35 0.81 21.86 -0.97
N LEU A 36 1.28 23.05 -1.38
CA LEU A 36 1.26 24.24 -0.54
C LEU A 36 -0.18 24.76 -0.30
N ILE A 37 -1.05 24.70 -1.32
CA ILE A 37 -2.48 25.04 -1.17
C ILE A 37 -3.13 24.11 -0.13
N TRP A 38 -2.80 22.80 -0.15
CA TRP A 38 -3.29 21.86 0.86
C TRP A 38 -2.87 22.25 2.28
N LEU A 39 -1.66 22.79 2.50
CA LEU A 39 -1.22 23.26 3.80
C LEU A 39 -2.12 24.37 4.36
N ILE A 40 -2.63 25.27 3.51
CA ILE A 40 -3.57 26.32 3.94
C ILE A 40 -4.82 25.68 4.56
N PHE A 41 -5.40 24.68 3.89
CA PHE A 41 -6.55 23.94 4.41
C PHE A 41 -6.21 23.15 5.67
N TRP A 42 -5.02 22.57 5.74
CA TRP A 42 -4.55 21.86 6.92
C TRP A 42 -4.51 22.77 8.14
N PHE A 43 -3.84 23.92 8.06
CA PHE A 43 -3.77 24.87 9.19
C PHE A 43 -5.12 25.45 9.58
N TRP A 44 -6.05 25.54 8.66
CA TRP A 44 -7.39 26.08 8.92
C TRP A 44 -8.37 25.05 9.48
N LEU A 45 -8.28 23.80 9.07
CA LEU A 45 -9.27 22.77 9.38
C LEU A 45 -8.80 21.79 10.44
N TYR A 46 -7.50 21.52 10.51
CA TYR A 46 -6.96 20.51 11.41
C TYR A 46 -6.80 21.04 12.82
N GLU A 47 -7.40 20.33 13.76
CA GLU A 47 -7.21 20.56 15.20
C GLU A 47 -7.30 19.21 15.93
N ILE A 48 -6.59 19.07 17.05
CA ILE A 48 -6.67 17.87 17.89
C ILE A 48 -8.06 17.76 18.53
N PRO A 49 -8.62 16.54 18.74
CA PRO A 49 -9.97 16.36 19.26
C PRO A 49 -10.31 17.17 20.51
N LYS A 50 -9.34 17.32 21.45
CA LYS A 50 -9.51 18.13 22.68
C LYS A 50 -9.77 19.61 22.44
N ARG A 51 -9.31 20.17 21.32
CA ARG A 51 -9.45 21.60 20.97
C ARG A 51 -10.43 21.83 19.82
N GLN A 52 -10.90 20.77 19.16
CA GLN A 52 -11.78 20.87 18.02
C GLN A 52 -13.18 21.34 18.44
N LYS A 53 -13.49 22.60 18.18
CA LYS A 53 -14.76 23.24 18.53
C LYS A 53 -15.98 22.70 17.78
N ARG A 54 -15.78 22.02 16.65
CA ARG A 54 -16.84 21.45 15.80
C ARG A 54 -17.24 20.05 16.22
N LEU A 55 -16.51 19.45 17.15
CA LEU A 55 -16.76 18.09 17.63
C LEU A 55 -17.94 18.09 18.61
N SER A 56 -18.94 17.22 18.40
CA SER A 56 -20.02 17.05 19.38
C SER A 56 -19.51 16.34 20.64
N LYS A 57 -20.20 16.51 21.77
CA LYS A 57 -19.84 15.82 23.00
C LYS A 57 -19.92 14.30 22.86
N GLU A 58 -20.95 13.81 22.17
CA GLU A 58 -21.15 12.38 21.91
C GLU A 58 -20.01 11.79 21.08
N GLU A 59 -19.57 12.51 20.04
CA GLU A 59 -18.46 12.11 19.20
C GLU A 59 -17.12 12.19 19.95
N PHE A 60 -16.94 13.19 20.80
CA PHE A 60 -15.79 13.30 21.67
C PHE A 60 -15.71 12.11 22.65
N ASP A 61 -16.84 11.79 23.31
CA ASP A 61 -16.93 10.67 24.24
C ASP A 61 -16.72 9.33 23.52
N TYR A 62 -17.24 9.19 22.29
CA TYR A 62 -16.99 8.02 21.45
C TYR A 62 -15.51 7.85 21.09
N ILE A 63 -14.83 8.92 20.68
CA ILE A 63 -13.38 8.90 20.37
C ILE A 63 -12.55 8.49 21.60
N HIS A 64 -13.02 8.84 22.80
CA HIS A 64 -12.33 8.54 24.07
C HIS A 64 -12.87 7.31 24.78
N SER A 65 -13.93 6.65 24.27
CA SER A 65 -14.52 5.45 24.86
C SER A 65 -13.62 4.23 24.83
N ASP A 66 -12.68 4.14 23.88
CA ASP A 66 -11.62 3.14 23.85
C ASP A 66 -10.55 3.47 24.89
N SER A 67 -10.95 3.59 26.14
CA SER A 67 -10.04 3.72 27.26
C SER A 67 -9.39 2.38 27.60
N ASP A 68 -8.51 1.89 26.72
CA ASP A 68 -7.39 1.09 27.20
C ASP A 68 -6.59 2.03 28.11
N GLY A 69 -6.75 1.96 29.41
CA GLY A 69 -6.09 2.59 30.53
C GLY A 69 -4.91 3.59 30.36
N LEU A 70 -4.76 4.19 29.23
CA LEU A 70 -3.62 4.94 28.78
C LEU A 70 -3.98 6.27 28.16
N VAL A 71 -4.99 6.97 28.61
CA VAL A 71 -5.02 8.41 28.28
C VAL A 71 -6.05 9.16 29.10
N ALA A 72 -5.73 9.37 30.31
CA ALA A 72 -5.48 10.76 30.66
C ALA A 72 -4.21 11.18 29.90
N VAL A 73 -4.32 11.90 28.80
CA VAL A 73 -3.27 12.83 28.43
C VAL A 73 -3.37 13.93 29.48
N ALA A 74 -2.99 13.56 30.67
CA ALA A 74 -2.47 14.44 31.66
C ALA A 74 -1.31 15.18 30.99
N ASP A 75 -1.15 16.40 31.41
CA ASP A 75 -0.06 17.31 31.09
C ASP A 75 1.24 16.60 30.71
N ALA A 76 2.05 17.24 29.88
CA ALA A 76 3.25 16.71 29.24
C ALA A 76 4.25 15.93 30.14
N GLN A 77 3.96 15.79 31.44
CA GLN A 77 4.73 15.05 32.45
C GLN A 77 4.40 13.55 32.52
N ASP A 78 3.22 13.11 32.03
CA ASP A 78 2.78 11.69 32.03
C ASP A 78 2.67 11.09 30.62
N ALA A 79 3.55 11.51 29.70
CA ALA A 79 3.64 10.88 28.38
C ALA A 79 3.94 9.37 28.55
N PRO A 80 3.17 8.46 27.95
CA PRO A 80 3.40 7.03 28.09
C PRO A 80 4.84 6.71 27.72
N LYS A 81 5.54 5.96 28.59
CA LYS A 81 6.95 5.60 28.40
C LYS A 81 7.14 5.04 26.98
N ARG A 82 7.97 5.69 26.20
CA ARG A 82 8.29 5.25 24.84
C ARG A 82 8.87 3.84 24.87
N ILE A 83 8.24 2.93 24.15
CA ILE A 83 8.73 1.57 24.04
C ILE A 83 9.92 1.59 23.08
N SER A 84 11.07 1.07 23.52
CA SER A 84 12.27 1.07 22.68
C SER A 84 12.10 0.16 21.47
N TRP A 85 12.68 0.54 20.34
CA TRP A 85 12.65 -0.26 19.12
C TRP A 85 13.29 -1.65 19.30
N GLY A 86 14.36 -1.73 20.09
CA GLY A 86 15.00 -3.01 20.42
C GLY A 86 14.03 -3.98 21.09
N ARG A 87 13.14 -3.50 21.99
CA ARG A 87 12.10 -4.32 22.59
C ARG A 87 11.04 -4.75 21.56
N LEU A 88 10.62 -3.83 20.69
CA LEU A 88 9.64 -4.13 19.65
C LEU A 88 10.15 -5.16 18.64
N LEU A 89 11.43 -5.11 18.27
CA LEU A 89 12.08 -6.09 17.40
C LEU A 89 12.19 -7.50 18.03
N GLY A 90 12.02 -7.65 19.32
CA GLY A 90 11.93 -8.94 20.00
C GLY A 90 10.62 -9.70 19.75
N TYR A 91 9.57 -9.05 19.23
CA TYR A 91 8.27 -9.67 19.03
C TYR A 91 8.11 -10.24 17.61
N LYS A 92 7.63 -11.47 17.50
CA LYS A 92 7.31 -12.13 16.21
C LYS A 92 6.28 -11.35 15.40
N GLN A 93 5.37 -10.65 16.06
CA GLN A 93 4.35 -9.81 15.43
C GLN A 93 4.96 -8.65 14.65
N THR A 94 6.04 -8.04 15.18
CA THR A 94 6.79 -6.99 14.47
C THR A 94 7.41 -7.54 13.18
N TRP A 95 8.03 -8.71 13.25
CA TRP A 95 8.62 -9.34 12.07
C TRP A 95 7.59 -9.81 11.06
N ALA A 96 6.44 -10.33 11.50
CA ALA A 96 5.35 -10.68 10.60
C ALA A 96 4.86 -9.47 9.80
N PHE A 97 4.71 -8.32 10.46
CA PHE A 97 4.35 -7.07 9.80
C PHE A 97 5.48 -6.55 8.89
N ALA A 98 6.72 -6.50 9.37
CA ALA A 98 7.87 -6.00 8.63
C ALA A 98 8.15 -6.81 7.36
N VAL A 99 8.16 -8.16 7.45
CA VAL A 99 8.35 -9.05 6.30
C VAL A 99 7.18 -8.96 5.32
N GLY A 100 5.95 -8.91 5.85
CA GLY A 100 4.76 -8.68 5.03
C GLY A 100 4.87 -7.40 4.22
N LYS A 101 5.28 -6.29 4.83
CA LYS A 101 5.50 -5.00 4.16
C LYS A 101 6.66 -5.06 3.16
N PHE A 102 7.80 -5.65 3.56
CA PHE A 102 8.97 -5.78 2.69
C PHE A 102 8.64 -6.46 1.37
N LEU A 103 7.93 -7.59 1.42
CA LEU A 103 7.59 -8.36 0.23
C LEU A 103 6.52 -7.67 -0.64
N THR A 104 5.50 -7.10 -0.02
CA THR A 104 4.33 -6.61 -0.77
C THR A 104 4.44 -5.17 -1.22
N ASP A 105 5.08 -4.29 -0.44
CA ASP A 105 5.33 -2.91 -0.87
C ASP A 105 6.32 -2.86 -2.04
N GLY A 106 7.30 -3.79 -2.09
CA GLY A 106 8.19 -3.92 -3.25
C GLY A 106 7.40 -4.08 -4.55
N VAL A 107 6.36 -4.92 -4.55
CA VAL A 107 5.49 -5.11 -5.72
C VAL A 107 4.75 -3.82 -6.09
N TRP A 108 4.25 -3.08 -5.10
CA TRP A 108 3.60 -1.79 -5.35
C TRP A 108 4.54 -0.77 -6.00
N TRP A 109 5.76 -0.66 -5.49
CA TRP A 109 6.78 0.21 -6.07
C TRP A 109 7.16 -0.21 -7.49
N PHE A 110 7.16 -1.53 -7.76
CA PHE A 110 7.35 -2.03 -9.13
C PHE A 110 6.25 -1.53 -10.05
N TYR A 111 4.97 -1.68 -9.72
CA TYR A 111 3.88 -1.16 -10.55
C TYR A 111 3.98 0.35 -10.75
N LEU A 112 4.32 1.11 -9.70
CA LEU A 112 4.42 2.55 -9.80
C LEU A 112 5.52 3.02 -10.77
N PHE A 113 6.69 2.40 -10.75
CA PHE A 113 7.84 2.85 -11.53
C PHE A 113 8.00 2.15 -12.87
N TRP A 114 7.59 0.90 -12.99
CA TRP A 114 7.88 0.09 -14.15
C TRP A 114 6.68 -0.18 -15.07
N LEU A 115 5.44 0.00 -14.58
CA LEU A 115 4.25 -0.19 -15.41
C LEU A 115 4.26 0.69 -16.68
N PRO A 116 4.58 2.00 -16.63
CA PRO A 116 4.67 2.81 -17.84
C PRO A 116 5.71 2.27 -18.84
N LYS A 117 6.88 1.86 -18.34
CA LYS A 117 7.95 1.29 -19.17
C LYS A 117 7.57 -0.06 -19.78
N PHE A 118 6.86 -0.90 -19.04
CA PHE A 118 6.30 -2.15 -19.53
C PHE A 118 5.36 -1.91 -20.70
N LEU A 119 4.41 -0.98 -20.55
CA LEU A 119 3.45 -0.65 -21.59
C LEU A 119 4.13 -0.11 -22.87
N THR A 120 5.18 0.70 -22.71
CA THR A 120 5.99 1.14 -23.86
C THR A 120 6.77 -0.01 -24.50
N ALA A 121 7.41 -0.85 -23.71
CA ALA A 121 8.29 -1.90 -24.21
C ALA A 121 7.51 -3.05 -24.90
N GLU A 122 6.33 -3.40 -24.38
CA GLU A 122 5.54 -4.52 -24.86
C GLU A 122 4.55 -4.10 -25.97
N PHE A 123 3.93 -2.93 -25.84
CA PHE A 123 2.85 -2.49 -26.75
C PHE A 123 3.22 -1.28 -27.61
N GLY A 124 4.47 -0.77 -27.50
CA GLY A 124 4.94 0.36 -28.31
C GLY A 124 4.27 1.69 -28.00
N LEU A 125 3.58 1.82 -26.85
CA LEU A 125 2.83 3.02 -26.52
C LEU A 125 3.75 4.24 -26.30
N VAL A 126 3.37 5.38 -26.87
CA VAL A 126 4.02 6.66 -26.60
C VAL A 126 3.46 7.28 -25.31
N GLN A 127 4.18 8.27 -24.76
CA GLN A 127 3.91 8.84 -23.44
C GLN A 127 2.45 9.31 -23.24
N ALA A 128 1.80 9.86 -24.27
CA ALA A 128 0.40 10.29 -24.20
C ALA A 128 -0.60 9.12 -24.11
N GLU A 129 -0.28 8.00 -24.76
CA GLU A 129 -1.14 6.82 -24.83
C GLU A 129 -1.08 5.98 -23.54
N ILE A 130 0.01 6.08 -22.78
CA ILE A 130 0.20 5.38 -21.49
C ILE A 130 -0.74 5.92 -20.41
N ALA A 131 -1.15 7.19 -20.49
CA ALA A 131 -1.90 7.87 -19.44
C ALA A 131 -3.19 7.14 -19.06
N LEU A 132 -3.99 6.75 -20.04
CA LEU A 132 -5.27 6.08 -19.82
C LEU A 132 -5.12 4.66 -19.24
N PRO A 133 -4.27 3.76 -19.79
CA PRO A 133 -4.02 2.45 -19.20
C PRO A 133 -3.54 2.52 -17.74
N VAL A 134 -2.60 3.41 -17.44
CA VAL A 134 -2.09 3.60 -16.08
C VAL A 134 -3.17 4.14 -15.14
N ALA A 135 -3.93 5.15 -15.56
CA ALA A 135 -5.05 5.67 -14.77
C ALA A 135 -6.08 4.58 -14.46
N LEU A 136 -6.42 3.72 -15.44
CA LEU A 136 -7.36 2.62 -15.24
C LEU A 136 -6.87 1.61 -14.19
N VAL A 137 -5.57 1.27 -14.21
CA VAL A 137 -4.98 0.40 -13.16
C VAL A 137 -5.21 1.00 -11.77
N TYR A 138 -5.01 2.32 -11.59
CA TYR A 138 -5.22 2.97 -10.30
C TYR A 138 -6.69 3.15 -9.93
N VAL A 139 -7.59 3.28 -10.90
CA VAL A 139 -9.05 3.23 -10.65
C VAL A 139 -9.43 1.86 -10.08
N ILE A 140 -8.98 0.78 -10.72
CA ILE A 140 -9.24 -0.58 -10.24
C ILE A 140 -8.60 -0.80 -8.86
N ALA A 141 -7.37 -0.31 -8.64
CA ALA A 141 -6.72 -0.34 -7.33
C ALA A 141 -7.53 0.37 -6.24
N SER A 142 -8.18 1.49 -6.56
CA SER A 142 -9.02 2.23 -5.62
C SER A 142 -10.24 1.42 -5.17
N ILE A 143 -10.87 0.67 -6.09
CA ILE A 143 -11.96 -0.27 -5.77
C ILE A 143 -11.44 -1.34 -4.79
N GLY A 144 -10.23 -1.87 -5.04
CA GLY A 144 -9.58 -2.82 -4.14
C GLY A 144 -9.36 -2.27 -2.73
N SER A 145 -9.03 -0.99 -2.59
CA SER A 145 -8.88 -0.32 -1.28
C SER A 145 -10.19 -0.37 -0.46
N VAL A 146 -11.33 -0.09 -1.10
CA VAL A 146 -12.66 -0.16 -0.47
C VAL A 146 -13.02 -1.60 -0.12
N PHE A 147 -12.83 -2.53 -1.07
CA PHE A 147 -13.09 -3.95 -0.87
C PHE A 147 -12.24 -4.53 0.26
N GLY A 148 -11.00 -4.03 0.43
CA GLY A 148 -10.07 -4.39 1.49
C GLY A 148 -10.62 -4.15 2.90
N GLY A 149 -11.39 -3.09 3.11
CA GLY A 149 -12.08 -2.84 4.37
C GLY A 149 -13.41 -3.59 4.49
N TRP A 150 -14.15 -3.69 3.40
CA TRP A 150 -15.48 -4.27 3.39
C TRP A 150 -15.50 -5.78 3.69
N LEU A 151 -14.62 -6.57 3.09
CA LEU A 151 -14.63 -8.03 3.22
C LEU A 151 -14.39 -8.52 4.65
N PRO A 152 -13.33 -8.09 5.37
CA PRO A 152 -13.14 -8.53 6.75
C PRO A 152 -14.26 -8.05 7.67
N MET A 153 -14.80 -6.83 7.44
CA MET A 153 -15.94 -6.33 8.21
C MET A 153 -17.19 -7.19 8.00
N LYS A 154 -17.48 -7.60 6.76
CA LYS A 154 -18.59 -8.51 6.45
C LYS A 154 -18.43 -9.85 7.18
N LEU A 155 -17.23 -10.41 7.19
CA LEU A 155 -16.93 -11.67 7.90
C LEU A 155 -17.10 -11.52 9.42
N ILE A 156 -16.64 -10.42 10.00
CA ILE A 156 -16.80 -10.12 11.43
C ILE A 156 -18.27 -9.96 11.80
N LYS A 157 -19.05 -9.20 11.02
CA LYS A 157 -20.50 -9.07 11.21
C LYS A 157 -21.23 -10.41 11.07
N GLY A 158 -20.70 -11.33 10.28
CA GLY A 158 -21.18 -12.72 10.16
C GLY A 158 -20.76 -13.65 11.32
N GLY A 159 -20.11 -13.12 12.37
CA GLY A 159 -19.73 -13.88 13.57
C GLY A 159 -18.32 -14.48 13.53
N ALA A 160 -17.53 -14.20 12.48
CA ALA A 160 -16.14 -14.69 12.45
C ALA A 160 -15.27 -13.90 13.44
N PRO A 161 -14.37 -14.58 14.20
CA PRO A 161 -13.38 -13.90 15.03
C PRO A 161 -12.52 -12.94 14.19
N VAL A 162 -12.20 -11.76 14.72
CA VAL A 162 -11.47 -10.68 14.01
C VAL A 162 -10.21 -11.22 13.33
N PHE A 163 -9.38 -11.99 14.06
CA PHE A 163 -8.14 -12.51 13.50
C PHE A 163 -8.37 -13.49 12.33
N LYS A 164 -9.43 -14.32 12.37
CA LYS A 164 -9.78 -15.23 11.26
C LYS A 164 -10.29 -14.44 10.05
N ALA A 165 -11.16 -13.48 10.29
CA ALA A 165 -11.69 -12.62 9.24
C ALA A 165 -10.56 -11.88 8.49
N ARG A 166 -9.60 -11.29 9.21
CA ARG A 166 -8.46 -10.61 8.58
C ARG A 166 -7.56 -11.56 7.83
N LYS A 167 -7.14 -12.69 8.45
CA LYS A 167 -6.26 -13.67 7.81
C LYS A 167 -6.88 -14.28 6.56
N ASN A 168 -8.17 -14.61 6.59
CA ASN A 168 -8.87 -15.16 5.45
C ASN A 168 -9.02 -14.12 4.33
N SER A 169 -9.35 -12.88 4.67
CA SER A 169 -9.41 -11.79 3.69
C SER A 169 -8.05 -11.54 3.05
N MET A 170 -6.97 -11.50 3.84
CA MET A 170 -5.60 -11.36 3.31
C MET A 170 -5.21 -12.52 2.40
N LEU A 171 -5.62 -13.75 2.71
CA LEU A 171 -5.39 -14.90 1.81
C LEU A 171 -6.12 -14.74 0.48
N ILE A 172 -7.37 -14.29 0.50
CA ILE A 172 -8.15 -14.02 -0.72
C ILE A 172 -7.44 -12.94 -1.56
N TYR A 173 -6.95 -11.88 -0.92
CA TYR A 173 -6.20 -10.82 -1.65
C TYR A 173 -4.88 -11.35 -2.19
N ALA A 174 -4.18 -12.22 -1.45
CA ALA A 174 -2.95 -12.85 -1.93
C ALA A 174 -3.21 -13.68 -3.20
N PHE A 175 -4.30 -14.45 -3.25
CA PHE A 175 -4.72 -15.15 -4.48
C PHE A 175 -5.15 -14.17 -5.58
N GLY A 176 -5.77 -13.04 -5.25
CA GLY A 176 -6.13 -11.99 -6.20
C GLY A 176 -4.95 -11.35 -6.91
N ALA A 177 -3.74 -11.42 -6.34
CA ALA A 177 -2.51 -10.93 -6.97
C ALA A 177 -1.89 -11.95 -7.95
N VAL A 178 -2.16 -13.24 -7.79
CA VAL A 178 -1.54 -14.32 -8.61
C VAL A 178 -1.78 -14.18 -10.11
N PRO A 179 -2.97 -13.80 -10.60
CA PRO A 179 -3.23 -13.69 -12.03
C PRO A 179 -2.26 -12.78 -12.78
N VAL A 180 -1.54 -11.86 -12.12
CA VAL A 180 -0.55 -10.99 -12.78
C VAL A 180 0.54 -11.77 -13.51
N ILE A 181 0.81 -13.00 -13.11
CA ILE A 181 1.77 -13.91 -13.79
C ILE A 181 1.40 -14.10 -15.26
N ALA A 182 0.11 -14.07 -15.57
CA ALA A 182 -0.40 -14.22 -16.94
C ALA A 182 -0.56 -12.87 -17.68
N ALA A 183 -0.17 -11.73 -17.08
CA ALA A 183 -0.42 -10.41 -17.65
C ALA A 183 0.21 -10.26 -19.05
N GLN A 184 1.42 -10.76 -19.25
CA GLN A 184 2.12 -10.69 -20.53
C GLN A 184 1.48 -11.61 -21.58
N LEU A 185 1.24 -12.88 -21.22
CA LEU A 185 0.61 -13.86 -22.11
C LEU A 185 -0.79 -13.40 -22.58
N LEU A 186 -1.59 -12.84 -21.70
CA LEU A 186 -2.90 -12.30 -22.04
C LEU A 186 -2.80 -10.99 -22.81
N GLY A 187 -1.72 -10.23 -22.60
CA GLY A 187 -1.39 -9.03 -23.33
C GLY A 187 -1.17 -9.26 -24.82
N ASP A 188 -0.66 -10.43 -25.22
CA ASP A 188 -0.48 -10.80 -26.63
C ASP A 188 -1.80 -10.77 -27.41
N SER A 189 -2.92 -11.07 -26.75
CA SER A 189 -4.26 -11.01 -27.36
C SER A 189 -4.83 -9.59 -27.38
N SER A 190 -4.60 -8.81 -26.34
CA SER A 190 -4.95 -7.39 -26.23
C SER A 190 -4.26 -6.75 -25.03
N MET A 191 -3.68 -5.58 -25.22
CA MET A 191 -3.12 -4.74 -24.15
C MET A 191 -4.09 -4.57 -22.96
N TRP A 192 -5.39 -4.46 -23.23
CA TRP A 192 -6.39 -4.25 -22.21
C TRP A 192 -6.52 -5.42 -21.24
N PHE A 193 -6.24 -6.66 -21.68
CA PHE A 193 -6.19 -7.80 -20.78
C PHE A 193 -5.01 -7.68 -19.79
N ALA A 194 -3.82 -7.28 -20.27
CA ALA A 194 -2.69 -7.01 -19.39
C ALA A 194 -3.03 -5.91 -18.37
N VAL A 195 -3.62 -4.80 -18.83
CA VAL A 195 -4.04 -3.67 -17.98
C VAL A 195 -5.05 -4.13 -16.91
N LEU A 196 -6.05 -4.92 -17.28
CA LEU A 196 -7.05 -5.41 -16.32
C LEU A 196 -6.45 -6.38 -15.30
N ILE A 197 -5.57 -7.28 -15.71
CA ILE A 197 -4.91 -8.22 -14.81
C ILE A 197 -3.95 -7.51 -13.86
N ILE A 198 -3.16 -6.54 -14.34
CA ILE A 198 -2.30 -5.71 -13.50
C ILE A 198 -3.16 -4.84 -12.56
N GLY A 199 -4.28 -4.31 -13.05
CA GLY A 199 -5.26 -3.58 -12.25
C GLY A 199 -5.86 -4.45 -11.12
N LEU A 200 -6.19 -5.71 -11.40
CA LEU A 200 -6.66 -6.66 -10.40
C LEU A 200 -5.59 -6.93 -9.33
N ALA A 201 -4.33 -7.12 -9.73
CA ALA A 201 -3.24 -7.31 -8.80
C ALA A 201 -2.97 -6.04 -7.96
N ALA A 202 -3.09 -4.86 -8.55
CA ALA A 202 -3.01 -3.58 -7.84
C ALA A 202 -4.18 -3.40 -6.86
N ALA A 203 -5.39 -3.83 -7.21
CA ALA A 203 -6.55 -3.86 -6.31
C ALA A 203 -6.32 -4.83 -5.13
N ALA A 204 -5.78 -6.00 -5.41
CA ALA A 204 -5.40 -6.98 -4.39
C ALA A 204 -4.34 -6.40 -3.43
N HIS A 205 -3.32 -5.68 -3.96
CA HIS A 205 -2.36 -4.96 -3.13
C HIS A 205 -3.02 -3.93 -2.21
N GLN A 206 -3.89 -3.08 -2.74
CA GLN A 206 -4.55 -2.05 -1.94
C GLN A 206 -5.45 -2.64 -0.86
N ALA A 207 -6.15 -3.75 -1.17
CA ALA A 207 -6.93 -4.49 -0.20
C ALA A 207 -6.03 -5.14 0.87
N TRP A 208 -4.90 -5.70 0.49
CA TRP A 208 -3.87 -6.23 1.39
C TRP A 208 -3.31 -5.13 2.29
N SER A 209 -2.89 -4.01 1.71
CA SER A 209 -2.30 -2.86 2.41
C SER A 209 -3.23 -2.32 3.50
N ALA A 210 -4.53 -2.18 3.22
CA ALA A 210 -5.51 -1.76 4.22
C ALA A 210 -5.56 -2.70 5.42
N ASN A 211 -5.41 -4.01 5.21
CA ASN A 211 -5.48 -5.00 6.28
C ASN A 211 -4.17 -5.18 7.03
N ILE A 212 -3.03 -5.16 6.37
CA ILE A 212 -1.75 -5.38 7.05
C ILE A 212 -1.47 -4.29 8.10
N PHE A 213 -1.84 -3.02 7.83
CA PHE A 213 -1.74 -1.95 8.82
C PHE A 213 -2.67 -2.15 10.02
N THR A 214 -3.90 -2.63 9.78
CA THR A 214 -4.82 -2.90 10.88
C THR A 214 -4.38 -4.06 11.76
N THR A 215 -3.59 -5.02 11.26
CA THR A 215 -3.02 -6.08 12.10
C THR A 215 -2.11 -5.53 13.20
N VAL A 216 -1.45 -4.40 12.97
CA VAL A 216 -0.63 -3.73 13.99
C VAL A 216 -1.51 -3.20 15.12
N SER A 217 -2.59 -2.49 14.78
CA SER A 217 -3.54 -1.97 15.77
C SER A 217 -4.26 -3.08 16.54
N ASP A 218 -4.47 -4.25 15.91
CA ASP A 218 -5.13 -5.38 16.55
C ASP A 218 -4.21 -6.12 17.55
N MET A 219 -2.88 -6.02 17.37
CA MET A 219 -1.90 -6.79 18.16
C MET A 219 -1.10 -5.97 19.15
N PHE A 220 -0.92 -4.67 18.89
CA PHE A 220 -0.05 -3.83 19.70
C PHE A 220 -0.85 -2.76 20.46
N PRO A 221 -0.44 -2.41 21.69
CA PRO A 221 -1.03 -1.29 22.41
C PRO A 221 -0.79 0.03 21.66
N LYS A 222 -1.68 1.00 21.83
CA LYS A 222 -1.66 2.30 21.14
C LYS A 222 -0.27 2.98 21.18
N ALA A 223 0.44 2.89 22.28
CA ALA A 223 1.79 3.45 22.47
C ALA A 223 2.86 2.84 21.53
N ALA A 224 2.67 1.63 21.03
CA ALA A 224 3.60 0.92 20.16
C ALA A 224 3.24 1.04 18.66
N VAL A 225 1.98 1.29 18.33
CA VAL A 225 1.47 1.25 16.95
C VAL A 225 2.29 2.11 15.99
N ALA A 226 2.56 3.37 16.35
CA ALA A 226 3.34 4.28 15.49
C ALA A 226 4.76 3.76 15.22
N SER A 227 5.43 3.24 16.26
CA SER A 227 6.80 2.72 16.13
C SER A 227 6.85 1.44 15.30
N VAL A 228 5.93 0.51 15.51
CA VAL A 228 5.83 -0.73 14.70
C VAL A 228 5.48 -0.39 13.25
N THR A 229 4.55 0.53 13.03
CA THR A 229 4.23 1.04 11.70
C THR A 229 5.44 1.65 11.00
N GLY A 230 6.27 2.41 11.74
CA GLY A 230 7.54 2.96 11.24
C GLY A 230 8.53 1.87 10.82
N ILE A 231 8.71 0.83 11.66
CA ILE A 231 9.58 -0.33 11.34
C ILE A 231 9.10 -1.02 10.05
N GLY A 232 7.80 -1.28 9.92
CA GLY A 232 7.25 -1.88 8.70
C GLY A 232 7.35 -0.96 7.49
N GLY A 233 7.18 0.36 7.66
CA GLY A 233 7.38 1.35 6.61
C GLY A 233 8.81 1.34 6.07
N MET A 234 9.82 1.28 6.96
CA MET A 234 11.23 1.12 6.57
C MET A 234 11.45 -0.19 5.82
N ALA A 235 10.90 -1.30 6.31
CA ALA A 235 11.00 -2.59 5.63
C ALA A 235 10.38 -2.54 4.22
N GLY A 236 9.21 -1.93 4.07
CA GLY A 236 8.56 -1.71 2.76
C GLY A 236 9.38 -0.85 1.82
N GLY A 237 10.01 0.22 2.33
CA GLY A 237 10.94 1.05 1.56
C GLY A 237 12.16 0.27 1.06
N LEU A 238 12.77 -0.56 1.93
CA LEU A 238 13.88 -1.43 1.55
C LEU A 238 13.44 -2.46 0.49
N GLY A 239 12.24 -3.04 0.61
CA GLY A 239 11.65 -3.90 -0.41
C GLY A 239 11.50 -3.20 -1.75
N GLY A 240 11.05 -1.94 -1.73
CA GLY A 240 10.94 -1.09 -2.93
C GLY A 240 12.28 -0.83 -3.61
N ILE A 241 13.32 -0.50 -2.84
CA ILE A 241 14.68 -0.30 -3.37
C ILE A 241 15.20 -1.60 -4.01
N LEU A 242 15.01 -2.73 -3.31
CA LEU A 242 15.48 -4.02 -3.80
C LEU A 242 14.81 -4.39 -5.13
N ILE A 243 13.48 -4.35 -5.20
CA ILE A 243 12.74 -4.73 -6.41
C ILE A 243 13.05 -3.79 -7.58
N ALA A 244 13.15 -2.47 -7.32
CA ALA A 244 13.45 -1.50 -8.37
C ALA A 244 14.84 -1.73 -8.98
N LYS A 245 15.83 -2.00 -8.13
CA LYS A 245 17.21 -2.27 -8.57
C LYS A 245 17.32 -3.62 -9.29
N THR A 246 16.75 -4.68 -8.71
CA THR A 246 16.84 -6.03 -9.30
C THR A 246 16.04 -6.11 -10.60
N ALA A 247 14.88 -5.49 -10.69
CA ALA A 247 14.13 -5.41 -11.93
C ALA A 247 14.92 -4.66 -13.02
N GLY A 248 15.55 -3.53 -12.69
CA GLY A 248 16.40 -2.79 -13.64
C GLY A 248 17.53 -3.66 -14.20
N LEU A 249 18.31 -4.30 -13.32
CA LEU A 249 19.40 -5.19 -13.73
C LEU A 249 18.90 -6.37 -14.59
N LEU A 250 17.75 -6.93 -14.22
CA LEU A 250 17.15 -8.03 -14.96
C LEU A 250 16.71 -7.59 -16.36
N PHE A 251 16.09 -6.43 -16.49
CA PHE A 251 15.66 -5.89 -17.78
C PHE A 251 16.84 -5.53 -18.67
N ASP A 252 17.89 -4.93 -18.12
CA ASP A 252 19.11 -4.61 -18.88
C ASP A 252 19.80 -5.90 -19.41
N HIS A 253 19.87 -6.94 -18.57
CA HIS A 253 20.43 -8.23 -18.95
C HIS A 253 19.63 -8.88 -20.09
N TYR A 254 18.32 -9.03 -19.94
CA TYR A 254 17.47 -9.68 -20.96
C TYR A 254 17.29 -8.82 -22.20
N LYS A 255 17.35 -7.48 -22.07
CA LYS A 255 17.38 -6.58 -23.24
C LYS A 255 18.64 -6.77 -24.05
N ALA A 256 19.82 -6.92 -23.42
CA ALA A 256 21.07 -7.19 -24.10
C ALA A 256 21.07 -8.54 -24.85
N LEU A 257 20.30 -9.52 -24.35
CA LEU A 257 20.08 -10.82 -25.01
C LEU A 257 18.98 -10.80 -26.09
N GLY A 258 18.28 -9.67 -26.29
CA GLY A 258 17.16 -9.58 -27.24
C GLY A 258 15.84 -10.16 -26.73
N HIS A 259 15.72 -10.51 -25.46
CA HIS A 259 14.57 -11.21 -24.86
C HIS A 259 14.02 -10.48 -23.64
N ILE A 260 13.75 -9.16 -23.74
CA ILE A 260 13.28 -8.33 -22.63
C ILE A 260 11.98 -8.86 -21.99
N GLN A 261 11.14 -9.53 -22.78
CA GLN A 261 9.89 -10.18 -22.35
C GLN A 261 10.13 -11.18 -21.23
N THR A 262 11.20 -11.97 -21.31
CA THR A 262 11.59 -12.91 -20.23
C THR A 262 11.86 -12.18 -18.92
N GLY A 263 12.48 -11.01 -18.98
CA GLY A 263 12.72 -10.17 -17.81
C GLY A 263 11.40 -9.74 -17.13
N TYR A 264 10.44 -9.26 -17.90
CA TYR A 264 9.12 -8.90 -17.37
C TYR A 264 8.37 -10.10 -16.81
N GLN A 265 8.40 -11.25 -17.50
CA GLN A 265 7.76 -12.48 -17.03
C GLN A 265 8.28 -12.93 -15.67
N ILE A 266 9.60 -12.91 -15.46
CA ILE A 266 10.22 -13.25 -14.16
C ILE A 266 9.73 -12.30 -13.07
N VAL A 267 9.69 -10.99 -13.34
CA VAL A 267 9.23 -10.01 -12.34
C VAL A 267 7.74 -10.18 -12.04
N PHE A 268 6.89 -10.43 -13.04
CA PHE A 268 5.48 -10.72 -12.81
C PHE A 268 5.27 -12.00 -12.00
N PHE A 269 6.11 -13.02 -12.21
CA PHE A 269 6.09 -14.22 -11.38
C PHE A 269 6.42 -13.90 -9.91
N VAL A 270 7.45 -13.09 -9.67
CA VAL A 270 7.80 -12.58 -8.33
C VAL A 270 6.64 -11.77 -7.73
N CYS A 271 6.05 -10.86 -8.50
CA CYS A 271 4.92 -10.05 -8.06
C CYS A 271 3.72 -10.90 -7.63
N GLY A 272 3.33 -11.89 -8.45
CA GLY A 272 2.19 -12.76 -8.15
C GLY A 272 2.44 -13.69 -6.94
N GLY A 273 3.68 -14.16 -6.76
CA GLY A 273 4.05 -15.06 -5.66
C GLY A 273 4.28 -14.38 -4.31
N SER A 274 4.69 -13.09 -4.32
CA SER A 274 5.10 -12.35 -3.12
C SER A 274 4.02 -12.29 -2.04
N TYR A 275 2.76 -12.14 -2.41
CA TYR A 275 1.65 -12.05 -1.45
C TYR A 275 1.36 -13.39 -0.76
N LEU A 276 1.39 -14.49 -1.52
CA LEU A 276 1.22 -15.83 -0.95
C LEU A 276 2.39 -16.16 -0.01
N LEU A 277 3.62 -15.82 -0.40
CA LEU A 277 4.80 -15.99 0.43
C LEU A 277 4.70 -15.13 1.71
N ALA A 278 4.32 -13.85 1.58
CA ALA A 278 4.10 -12.98 2.71
C ALA A 278 3.04 -13.52 3.67
N TRP A 279 1.89 -13.97 3.12
CA TRP A 279 0.83 -14.56 3.94
C TRP A 279 1.31 -15.82 4.66
N LEU A 280 2.06 -16.68 3.98
CA LEU A 280 2.59 -17.92 4.55
C LEU A 280 3.55 -17.63 5.71
N ILE A 281 4.51 -16.72 5.51
CA ILE A 281 5.45 -16.32 6.57
C ILE A 281 4.70 -15.69 7.75
N MET A 282 3.75 -14.80 7.49
CA MET A 282 2.91 -14.22 8.54
C MET A 282 2.10 -15.30 9.27
N HIS A 283 1.59 -16.30 8.54
CA HIS A 283 0.84 -17.40 9.13
C HIS A 283 1.69 -18.22 10.11
N PHE A 284 2.95 -18.51 9.78
CA PHE A 284 3.86 -19.24 10.66
C PHE A 284 4.33 -18.40 11.86
N LEU A 285 4.63 -17.12 11.66
CA LEU A 285 5.07 -16.24 12.74
C LEU A 285 3.96 -15.94 13.75
N ILE A 286 2.72 -15.72 13.25
CA ILE A 286 1.54 -15.36 14.03
C ILE A 286 0.33 -16.22 13.65
N PRO A 287 0.31 -17.51 14.04
CA PRO A 287 -0.82 -18.41 13.76
C PRO A 287 -2.14 -17.81 14.24
N LYS A 288 -2.12 -17.19 15.44
CA LYS A 288 -3.22 -16.42 16.03
C LYS A 288 -2.74 -15.00 16.32
N MET A 289 -3.45 -14.00 15.81
CA MET A 289 -3.17 -12.59 16.10
C MET A 289 -3.67 -12.27 17.51
N ARG A 290 -2.81 -12.47 18.50
CA ARG A 290 -3.11 -12.17 19.91
C ARG A 290 -2.52 -10.82 20.29
N PRO A 291 -3.26 -9.98 21.05
CA PRO A 291 -2.70 -8.77 21.62
C PRO A 291 -1.45 -9.06 22.44
N ILE A 292 -0.50 -8.16 22.40
CA ILE A 292 0.76 -8.23 23.15
C ILE A 292 0.62 -7.34 24.37
N ASN A 293 0.95 -7.86 25.53
CA ASN A 293 1.14 -7.07 26.74
C ASN A 293 2.62 -6.66 26.79
N ILE A 294 2.89 -5.35 26.72
CA ILE A 294 4.25 -4.77 26.72
C ILE A 294 4.51 -4.07 28.07
#